data_c8965f642b43a2d06a5f78f7ec65241c
#
_entry.id   c8965f642b43a2d06a5f78f7ec65241c
#
_cell.length_a   1.000
_cell.length_b   1.000
_cell.length_c   1.000
_cell.angle_alpha   90.00
_cell.angle_beta   90.00
_cell.angle_gamma   90.00
#
_symmetry.space_group_name_H-M   'P 1'
#
loop_
_entity.id
_entity.type
_entity.pdbx_description
1 polymer ?
#
loop_
_entity_poly.entity_id
_entity_poly.type
_entity_poly.pdbx_seq_one_letter_code
_entity_poly.pdbx_strand_id
1 'polypeptide(L)'
;MTAMLPVLTSKDRSLAAVLQSSFEAVKGRPNPMNLKHVKHAVIVLVDGLGETNLLARKAHARTLVKATGPSISAGFPSTTASMLTSLMTGADPGSHGLVGYSVRNPQTGLIVNQLSGLDSLDVRTWQPLPTIWETEDQIPSAVIASPRYQHSGLTEASLRGADYVPAANYADRLDAVAHFLRSTARGVAYVYVPELDMTAHASGVESEQWIRRLEELDGFVADVARLLGPKDGMLVTADHGVIDVPDHHHIVIPSDSPLLRGVTTGG
;
A
#
# COMPACT_ATOMS: atom_id res chain seq x y z
N MET A 1 15.82 2.09 -28.83
CA MET A 1 14.52 1.88 -28.14
C MET A 1 14.27 3.10 -27.28
N THR A 2 13.22 3.85 -27.55
CA THR A 2 12.82 4.96 -26.68
C THR A 2 12.18 4.31 -25.46
N ALA A 3 12.82 4.45 -24.27
CA ALA A 3 12.20 4.01 -23.02
C ALA A 3 10.94 4.84 -22.81
N MET A 4 9.79 4.24 -23.01
CA MET A 4 8.52 4.86 -22.65
C MET A 4 8.32 4.72 -21.14
N LEU A 5 8.12 5.85 -20.48
CA LEU A 5 7.69 5.83 -19.08
C LEU A 5 6.34 5.09 -18.97
N PRO A 6 6.11 4.32 -17.91
CA PRO A 6 4.82 3.70 -17.67
C PRO A 6 3.72 4.76 -17.64
N VAL A 7 2.70 4.58 -18.46
CA VAL A 7 1.52 5.45 -18.48
C VAL A 7 0.36 4.67 -17.87
N LEU A 8 -0.33 5.27 -16.92
CA LEU A 8 -1.57 4.71 -16.38
C LEU A 8 -2.60 4.55 -17.49
N THR A 9 -3.03 3.33 -17.71
CA THR A 9 -3.98 3.00 -18.78
C THR A 9 -5.42 3.40 -18.47
N SER A 10 -5.75 3.56 -17.17
CA SER A 10 -7.06 4.06 -16.71
C SER A 10 -6.94 4.52 -15.24
N LYS A 11 -7.43 5.73 -14.93
CA LYS A 11 -7.54 6.21 -13.55
C LYS A 11 -8.55 5.41 -12.73
N ASP A 12 -9.58 4.85 -13.37
CA ASP A 12 -10.65 4.09 -12.70
C ASP A 12 -10.19 2.71 -12.22
N ARG A 13 -9.09 2.19 -12.77
CA ARG A 13 -8.48 0.93 -12.36
C ARG A 13 -7.06 1.15 -11.83
N SER A 14 -6.94 2.02 -10.87
CA SER A 14 -5.69 2.34 -10.19
C SER A 14 -5.80 2.09 -8.69
N LEU A 15 -4.64 1.94 -8.04
CA LEU A 15 -4.57 1.84 -6.59
C LEU A 15 -5.23 3.05 -5.90
N ALA A 16 -5.07 4.26 -6.47
CA ALA A 16 -5.69 5.48 -5.96
C ALA A 16 -7.23 5.43 -5.92
N ALA A 17 -7.87 4.60 -6.76
CA ALA A 17 -9.33 4.45 -6.76
C ALA A 17 -9.86 3.46 -5.71
N VAL A 18 -9.01 2.63 -5.08
CA VAL A 18 -9.44 1.52 -4.22
C VAL A 18 -10.17 2.00 -2.99
N LEU A 19 -9.59 2.92 -2.22
CA LEU A 19 -10.17 3.38 -0.96
C LEU A 19 -11.47 4.15 -1.19
N GLN A 20 -11.47 5.10 -2.13
CA GLN A 20 -12.68 5.86 -2.48
C GLN A 20 -13.80 4.92 -2.96
N SER A 21 -13.47 3.95 -3.83
CA SER A 21 -14.47 2.97 -4.30
C SER A 21 -15.04 2.12 -3.16
N SER A 22 -14.23 1.80 -2.16
CA SER A 22 -14.67 1.04 -0.98
C SER A 22 -15.66 1.84 -0.13
N PHE A 23 -15.42 3.14 0.09
CA PHE A 23 -16.39 4.02 0.77
C PHE A 23 -17.69 4.15 -0.03
N GLU A 24 -17.60 4.37 -1.34
CA GLU A 24 -18.80 4.45 -2.19
C GLU A 24 -19.59 3.14 -2.20
N ALA A 25 -18.91 1.99 -2.20
CA ALA A 25 -19.56 0.68 -2.07
C ALA A 25 -20.29 0.53 -0.73
N VAL A 26 -19.72 0.99 0.38
CA VAL A 26 -20.38 0.99 1.71
C VAL A 26 -21.58 1.93 1.75
N LYS A 27 -21.56 3.03 0.99
CA LYS A 27 -22.69 3.97 0.85
C LYS A 27 -23.75 3.47 -0.14
N GLY A 28 -23.49 2.38 -0.87
CA GLY A 28 -24.39 1.87 -1.92
C GLY A 28 -24.42 2.77 -3.18
N ARG A 29 -23.31 3.47 -3.47
CA ARG A 29 -23.18 4.37 -4.60
C ARG A 29 -22.34 3.76 -5.73
N PRO A 30 -22.56 4.21 -6.99
CA PRO A 30 -21.65 3.88 -8.09
C PRO A 30 -20.22 4.29 -7.76
N ASN A 31 -19.24 3.47 -8.18
CA ASN A 31 -17.84 3.71 -7.90
C ASN A 31 -16.96 3.29 -9.09
N PRO A 32 -15.75 3.88 -9.24
CA PRO A 32 -14.87 3.63 -10.39
C PRO A 32 -14.50 2.15 -10.58
N MET A 33 -14.35 1.40 -9.51
CA MET A 33 -13.99 -0.03 -9.57
C MET A 33 -15.17 -0.97 -9.78
N ASN A 34 -16.41 -0.45 -9.88
CA ASN A 34 -17.64 -1.23 -9.97
C ASN A 34 -17.83 -2.23 -8.83
N LEU A 35 -17.40 -1.88 -7.62
CA LEU A 35 -17.60 -2.69 -6.42
C LEU A 35 -19.10 -2.73 -6.09
N LYS A 36 -19.56 -3.91 -5.68
CA LYS A 36 -20.95 -4.09 -5.24
C LYS A 36 -21.18 -3.40 -3.89
N HIS A 37 -22.44 -3.04 -3.63
CA HIS A 37 -22.83 -2.55 -2.31
C HIS A 37 -22.53 -3.59 -1.22
N VAL A 38 -21.85 -3.13 -0.18
CA VAL A 38 -21.45 -3.94 0.98
C VAL A 38 -21.73 -3.18 2.27
N LYS A 39 -21.87 -3.92 3.37
CA LYS A 39 -21.99 -3.35 4.72
C LYS A 39 -20.62 -2.94 5.25
N HIS A 40 -19.65 -3.84 5.11
CA HIS A 40 -18.25 -3.56 5.44
C HIS A 40 -17.37 -3.84 4.23
N ALA A 41 -16.37 -2.98 4.01
CA ALA A 41 -15.28 -3.22 3.08
C ALA A 41 -13.98 -3.40 3.86
N VAL A 42 -13.32 -4.54 3.70
CA VAL A 42 -12.01 -4.83 4.27
C VAL A 42 -10.98 -4.77 3.15
N ILE A 43 -10.05 -3.84 3.22
CA ILE A 43 -8.95 -3.68 2.27
C ILE A 43 -7.69 -4.27 2.90
N VAL A 44 -7.16 -5.34 2.35
CA VAL A 44 -5.86 -5.91 2.74
C VAL A 44 -4.83 -5.44 1.73
N LEU A 45 -3.97 -4.53 2.13
CA LEU A 45 -2.82 -4.12 1.33
C LEU A 45 -1.61 -4.93 1.73
N VAL A 46 -1.05 -5.63 0.77
CA VAL A 46 0.15 -6.45 0.93
C VAL A 46 1.30 -5.75 0.23
N ASP A 47 2.23 -5.22 1.03
CA ASP A 47 3.41 -4.53 0.53
C ASP A 47 4.26 -5.44 -0.35
N GLY A 48 4.62 -4.97 -1.55
CA GLY A 48 5.48 -5.66 -2.49
C GLY A 48 4.87 -6.87 -3.22
N LEU A 49 3.57 -7.19 -3.05
CA LEU A 49 2.94 -8.33 -3.73
C LEU A 49 2.31 -7.92 -5.07
N GLY A 50 3.12 -7.63 -6.06
CA GLY A 50 2.65 -7.43 -7.43
C GLY A 50 2.02 -8.68 -8.03
N GLU A 51 1.12 -8.50 -9.01
CA GLU A 51 0.44 -9.61 -9.70
C GLU A 51 1.43 -10.61 -10.29
N THR A 52 2.52 -10.14 -10.89
CA THR A 52 3.57 -11.00 -11.46
C THR A 52 4.21 -11.90 -10.39
N ASN A 53 4.48 -11.36 -9.19
CA ASN A 53 5.02 -12.13 -8.06
C ASN A 53 4.04 -13.21 -7.60
N LEU A 54 2.76 -12.87 -7.46
CA LEU A 54 1.70 -13.80 -7.07
C LEU A 54 1.55 -14.93 -8.10
N LEU A 55 1.46 -14.59 -9.39
CA LEU A 55 1.24 -15.59 -10.44
C LEU A 55 2.45 -16.51 -10.65
N ALA A 56 3.68 -16.01 -10.45
CA ALA A 56 4.89 -16.82 -10.49
C ALA A 56 4.92 -17.90 -9.38
N ARG A 57 4.21 -17.69 -8.28
CA ARG A 57 4.14 -18.57 -7.10
C ARG A 57 2.72 -19.05 -6.79
N LYS A 58 1.85 -19.14 -7.79
CA LYS A 58 0.42 -19.48 -7.66
C LYS A 58 0.12 -20.77 -6.90
N ALA A 59 1.04 -21.74 -6.89
CA ALA A 59 0.88 -22.99 -6.16
C ALA A 59 0.89 -22.79 -4.63
N HIS A 60 1.52 -21.72 -4.15
CA HIS A 60 1.70 -21.37 -2.74
C HIS A 60 0.66 -20.37 -2.22
N ALA A 61 -0.23 -19.86 -3.08
CA ALA A 61 -1.20 -18.82 -2.74
C ALA A 61 -2.57 -19.09 -3.38
N ARG A 62 -3.14 -20.25 -3.11
CA ARG A 62 -4.37 -20.74 -3.76
C ARG A 62 -5.59 -19.88 -3.48
N THR A 63 -5.70 -19.33 -2.27
CA THR A 63 -6.79 -18.44 -1.86
C THR A 63 -6.73 -17.14 -2.64
N LEU A 64 -5.56 -16.50 -2.67
CA LEU A 64 -5.31 -15.26 -3.39
C LEU A 64 -5.54 -15.42 -4.89
N VAL A 65 -4.98 -16.49 -5.49
CA VAL A 65 -5.14 -16.77 -6.93
C VAL A 65 -6.59 -17.02 -7.29
N LYS A 66 -7.35 -17.74 -6.48
CA LYS A 66 -8.79 -17.96 -6.70
C LYS A 66 -9.60 -16.65 -6.63
N ALA A 67 -9.16 -15.70 -5.83
CA ALA A 67 -9.80 -14.39 -5.66
C ALA A 67 -9.33 -13.34 -6.69
N THR A 68 -8.36 -13.67 -7.56
CA THR A 68 -7.81 -12.72 -8.54
C THR A 68 -8.91 -12.19 -9.46
N GLY A 69 -9.03 -10.88 -9.49
CA GLY A 69 -9.92 -10.13 -10.36
C GLY A 69 -9.16 -9.41 -11.48
N PRO A 70 -9.76 -8.40 -12.10
CA PRO A 70 -9.07 -7.56 -13.07
C PRO A 70 -7.88 -6.84 -12.43
N SER A 71 -6.74 -6.84 -13.12
CA SER A 71 -5.54 -6.11 -12.66
C SER A 71 -5.79 -4.62 -12.54
N ILE A 72 -5.17 -4.02 -11.53
CA ILE A 72 -5.11 -2.56 -11.35
C ILE A 72 -3.66 -2.09 -11.43
N SER A 73 -3.48 -0.81 -11.77
CA SER A 73 -2.15 -0.20 -11.81
C SER A 73 -1.82 0.43 -10.45
N ALA A 74 -0.62 0.18 -9.94
CA ALA A 74 -0.14 0.87 -8.75
C ALA A 74 0.08 2.37 -9.02
N GLY A 75 0.78 2.73 -10.09
CA GLY A 75 1.18 4.09 -10.39
C GLY A 75 2.69 4.23 -10.51
N PHE A 76 3.17 5.48 -10.65
CA PHE A 76 4.59 5.78 -10.75
C PHE A 76 4.92 7.10 -10.03
N PRO A 77 6.01 7.13 -9.25
CA PRO A 77 6.90 6.03 -8.90
C PRO A 77 6.23 5.02 -7.95
N SER A 78 6.44 3.73 -8.20
CA SER A 78 5.83 2.65 -7.44
C SER A 78 6.64 2.31 -6.17
N THR A 79 6.70 3.26 -5.25
CA THR A 79 7.31 3.10 -3.93
C THR A 79 6.24 3.13 -2.85
N THR A 80 6.46 2.45 -1.73
CA THR A 80 5.51 2.37 -0.61
C THR A 80 4.96 3.74 -0.20
N ALA A 81 5.83 4.73 0.07
CA ALA A 81 5.40 6.07 0.49
C ALA A 81 4.48 6.75 -0.53
N SER A 82 4.84 6.70 -1.83
CA SER A 82 4.05 7.25 -2.91
C SER A 82 2.71 6.55 -3.06
N MET A 83 2.73 5.23 -3.11
CA MET A 83 1.54 4.45 -3.45
C MET A 83 0.55 4.36 -2.29
N LEU A 84 1.03 4.26 -1.04
CA LEU A 84 0.14 4.36 0.12
C LEU A 84 -0.55 5.73 0.15
N THR A 85 0.20 6.82 -0.09
CA THR A 85 -0.41 8.16 -0.12
C THR A 85 -1.39 8.31 -1.27
N SER A 86 -1.09 7.75 -2.46
CA SER A 86 -2.06 7.73 -3.57
C SER A 86 -3.34 6.98 -3.22
N LEU A 87 -3.24 5.81 -2.57
CA LEU A 87 -4.39 5.05 -2.08
C LEU A 87 -5.24 5.87 -1.10
N MET A 88 -4.59 6.56 -0.18
CA MET A 88 -5.26 7.27 0.93
C MET A 88 -5.81 8.65 0.56
N THR A 89 -5.27 9.26 -0.49
CA THR A 89 -5.75 10.58 -0.98
C THR A 89 -6.60 10.50 -2.24
N GLY A 90 -6.56 9.36 -2.95
CA GLY A 90 -7.17 9.24 -4.28
C GLY A 90 -6.44 10.06 -5.35
N ALA A 91 -5.25 10.57 -5.08
CA ALA A 91 -4.50 11.48 -5.94
C ALA A 91 -3.21 10.84 -6.48
N ASP A 92 -2.70 11.40 -7.57
CA ASP A 92 -1.42 10.99 -8.16
C ASP A 92 -0.23 11.54 -7.33
N PRO A 93 0.96 10.91 -7.37
CA PRO A 93 2.15 11.35 -6.63
C PRO A 93 2.52 12.81 -6.85
N GLY A 94 2.40 13.31 -8.08
CA GLY A 94 2.64 14.72 -8.40
C GLY A 94 1.69 15.70 -7.75
N SER A 95 0.51 15.24 -7.32
CA SER A 95 -0.50 16.07 -6.64
C SER A 95 -0.33 16.06 -5.12
N HIS A 96 -0.06 14.90 -4.52
CA HIS A 96 0.10 14.78 -3.05
C HIS A 96 1.53 15.02 -2.55
N GLY A 97 2.54 15.07 -3.44
CA GLY A 97 3.90 15.47 -3.11
C GLY A 97 4.84 14.37 -2.63
N LEU A 98 4.36 13.17 -2.31
CA LEU A 98 5.22 12.02 -1.99
C LEU A 98 5.59 11.30 -3.29
N VAL A 99 6.72 11.67 -3.88
CA VAL A 99 7.08 11.29 -5.27
C VAL A 99 8.21 10.27 -5.37
N GLY A 100 8.48 9.51 -4.30
CA GLY A 100 9.51 8.47 -4.33
C GLY A 100 9.93 8.03 -2.95
N TYR A 101 11.03 7.28 -2.88
CA TYR A 101 11.62 6.82 -1.61
C TYR A 101 12.32 7.97 -0.89
N SER A 102 13.12 8.76 -1.63
CA SER A 102 13.83 9.91 -1.11
C SER A 102 13.72 11.10 -2.06
N VAL A 103 13.54 12.30 -1.51
CA VAL A 103 13.47 13.53 -2.29
C VAL A 103 14.30 14.64 -1.65
N ARG A 104 14.75 15.60 -2.47
CA ARG A 104 15.42 16.78 -1.98
C ARG A 104 14.40 17.78 -1.44
N ASN A 105 14.50 18.15 -0.17
CA ASN A 105 13.70 19.24 0.40
C ASN A 105 14.11 20.56 -0.27
N PRO A 106 13.19 21.27 -0.95
CA PRO A 106 13.52 22.48 -1.69
C PRO A 106 13.92 23.66 -0.78
N GLN A 107 13.49 23.66 0.48
CA GLN A 107 13.77 24.73 1.43
C GLN A 107 15.13 24.58 2.10
N THR A 108 15.50 23.35 2.49
CA THR A 108 16.76 23.07 3.21
C THR A 108 17.86 22.53 2.32
N GLY A 109 17.52 22.03 1.13
CA GLY A 109 18.45 21.35 0.25
C GLY A 109 18.83 19.93 0.68
N LEU A 110 18.35 19.46 1.84
CA LEU A 110 18.66 18.13 2.38
C LEU A 110 17.81 17.05 1.72
N ILE A 111 18.35 15.85 1.65
CA ILE A 111 17.59 14.68 1.21
C ILE A 111 16.71 14.18 2.37
N VAL A 112 15.45 13.96 2.09
CA VAL A 112 14.45 13.42 3.02
C VAL A 112 14.02 12.05 2.53
N ASN A 113 14.20 11.04 3.36
CA ASN A 113 13.61 9.72 3.13
C ASN A 113 12.10 9.80 3.44
N GLN A 114 11.26 9.57 2.43
CA GLN A 114 9.81 9.74 2.58
C GLN A 114 9.14 8.58 3.32
N LEU A 115 9.83 7.46 3.51
CA LEU A 115 9.34 6.33 4.30
C LEU A 115 9.61 6.49 5.80
N SER A 116 10.80 7.02 6.18
CA SER A 116 11.27 7.05 7.57
C SER A 116 11.76 8.41 8.07
N GLY A 117 11.80 9.43 7.24
CA GLY A 117 12.38 10.75 7.56
C GLY A 117 11.36 11.88 7.70
N LEU A 118 10.07 11.59 7.65
CA LEU A 118 9.01 12.60 7.74
C LEU A 118 8.74 13.07 9.17
N ASP A 119 9.19 12.34 10.19
CA ASP A 119 8.94 12.64 11.61
C ASP A 119 9.48 14.01 12.05
N SER A 120 10.48 14.53 11.34
CA SER A 120 11.09 15.85 11.60
C SER A 120 10.48 17.00 10.81
N LEU A 121 9.47 16.73 10.00
CA LEU A 121 8.84 17.71 9.11
C LEU A 121 7.42 18.03 9.55
N ASP A 122 6.93 19.21 9.15
CA ASP A 122 5.50 19.49 9.16
C ASP A 122 4.85 18.68 8.02
N VAL A 123 4.34 17.51 8.37
CA VAL A 123 3.76 16.57 7.41
C VAL A 123 2.54 17.13 6.69
N ARG A 124 1.79 18.08 7.30
CA ARG A 124 0.64 18.71 6.66
C ARG A 124 1.05 19.72 5.59
N THR A 125 2.21 20.34 5.75
CA THR A 125 2.80 21.18 4.68
C THR A 125 3.46 20.29 3.61
N TRP A 126 4.04 19.16 4.03
CA TRP A 126 4.72 18.24 3.11
C TRP A 126 3.73 17.45 2.22
N GLN A 127 2.63 16.97 2.80
CA GLN A 127 1.49 16.34 2.11
C GLN A 127 0.21 17.16 2.46
N PRO A 128 -0.15 18.14 1.65
CA PRO A 128 -1.22 19.09 1.99
C PRO A 128 -2.64 18.58 1.66
N LEU A 129 -2.77 17.54 0.85
CA LEU A 129 -4.09 17.05 0.46
C LEU A 129 -4.78 16.35 1.64
N PRO A 130 -6.10 16.56 1.83
CA PRO A 130 -6.84 15.76 2.79
C PRO A 130 -6.80 14.29 2.38
N THR A 131 -6.79 13.40 3.37
CA THR A 131 -6.99 11.97 3.11
C THR A 131 -8.47 11.67 2.89
N ILE A 132 -8.76 10.55 2.25
CA ILE A 132 -10.15 10.08 2.10
C ILE A 132 -10.76 9.80 3.49
N TRP A 133 -9.95 9.36 4.47
CA TRP A 133 -10.40 9.16 5.85
C TRP A 133 -10.90 10.47 6.48
N GLU A 134 -10.23 11.59 6.25
CA GLU A 134 -10.64 12.91 6.75
C GLU A 134 -11.91 13.42 6.06
N THR A 135 -12.15 13.06 4.80
CA THR A 135 -13.33 13.49 4.05
C THR A 135 -14.55 12.59 4.25
N GLU A 136 -14.33 11.36 4.71
CA GLU A 136 -15.35 10.32 4.91
C GLU A 136 -15.63 10.06 6.40
N ASP A 137 -15.52 11.07 7.22
CA ASP A 137 -15.62 11.03 8.69
C ASP A 137 -16.95 10.47 9.25
N GLN A 138 -17.99 10.41 8.42
CA GLN A 138 -19.30 9.86 8.79
C GLN A 138 -19.39 8.33 8.69
N ILE A 139 -18.38 7.69 8.12
CA ILE A 139 -18.30 6.22 7.98
C ILE A 139 -17.23 5.71 8.94
N PRO A 140 -17.58 4.87 9.93
CA PRO A 140 -16.60 4.24 10.80
C PRO A 140 -15.46 3.60 10.00
N SER A 141 -14.23 3.91 10.36
CA SER A 141 -13.07 3.42 9.64
C SER A 141 -11.95 3.03 10.59
N ALA A 142 -11.13 2.05 10.20
CA ALA A 142 -9.99 1.59 10.98
C ALA A 142 -8.77 1.34 10.08
N VAL A 143 -7.60 1.76 10.56
CA VAL A 143 -6.28 1.37 10.04
C VAL A 143 -5.69 0.34 10.98
N ILE A 144 -5.61 -0.91 10.54
CA ILE A 144 -5.09 -2.05 11.30
C ILE A 144 -3.67 -2.33 10.80
N ALA A 145 -2.67 -1.97 11.59
CA ALA A 145 -1.27 -2.08 11.19
C ALA A 145 -0.34 -2.25 12.40
N SER A 146 0.95 -2.49 12.15
CA SER A 146 1.93 -2.69 13.20
C SER A 146 2.02 -1.48 14.13
N PRO A 147 2.09 -1.68 15.48
CA PRO A 147 2.22 -0.58 16.45
C PRO A 147 3.46 0.30 16.21
N ARG A 148 4.50 -0.22 15.57
CA ARG A 148 5.71 0.55 15.25
C ARG A 148 5.48 1.71 14.29
N TYR A 149 4.40 1.66 13.48
CA TYR A 149 4.10 2.72 12.50
C TYR A 149 3.09 3.75 13.02
N GLN A 150 2.45 3.50 14.15
CA GLN A 150 1.32 4.28 14.65
C GLN A 150 1.56 5.79 14.68
N HIS A 151 2.78 6.20 15.03
CA HIS A 151 3.17 7.60 15.17
C HIS A 151 4.27 8.01 14.20
N SER A 152 4.49 7.25 13.11
CA SER A 152 5.46 7.64 12.10
C SER A 152 4.96 8.81 11.26
N GLY A 153 5.87 9.65 10.78
CA GLY A 153 5.53 10.77 9.91
C GLY A 153 4.80 10.34 8.64
N LEU A 154 5.10 9.16 8.09
CA LEU A 154 4.35 8.63 6.95
C LEU A 154 2.90 8.28 7.32
N THR A 155 2.67 7.69 8.49
CA THR A 155 1.32 7.42 9.00
C THR A 155 0.54 8.74 9.18
N GLU A 156 1.17 9.73 9.77
CA GLU A 156 0.53 11.05 9.93
C GLU A 156 0.29 11.75 8.57
N ALA A 157 1.19 11.61 7.62
CA ALA A 157 1.02 12.17 6.27
C ALA A 157 -0.12 11.49 5.48
N SER A 158 -0.25 10.15 5.59
CA SER A 158 -1.04 9.35 4.63
C SER A 158 -2.27 8.70 5.26
N LEU A 159 -2.29 8.41 6.57
CA LEU A 159 -3.35 7.62 7.22
C LEU A 159 -4.18 8.42 8.23
N ARG A 160 -3.95 9.71 8.34
CA ARG A 160 -4.70 10.59 9.26
C ARG A 160 -6.20 10.59 8.95
N GLY A 161 -7.02 10.65 9.99
CA GLY A 161 -8.49 10.68 9.90
C GLY A 161 -9.15 9.34 10.20
N ALA A 162 -8.45 8.21 10.15
CA ALA A 162 -8.97 6.91 10.57
C ALA A 162 -8.49 6.53 11.98
N ASP A 163 -9.27 5.70 12.67
CA ASP A 163 -8.86 5.12 13.94
C ASP A 163 -7.73 4.11 13.73
N TYR A 164 -6.56 4.35 14.34
CA TYR A 164 -5.44 3.42 14.24
C TYR A 164 -5.57 2.30 15.28
N VAL A 165 -5.62 1.06 14.82
CA VAL A 165 -5.71 -0.15 15.64
C VAL A 165 -4.38 -0.91 15.55
N PRO A 166 -3.55 -0.88 16.60
CA PRO A 166 -2.26 -1.56 16.58
C PRO A 166 -2.43 -3.08 16.57
N ALA A 167 -1.78 -3.74 15.61
CA ALA A 167 -1.81 -5.19 15.42
C ALA A 167 -0.43 -5.67 14.94
N ALA A 168 0.27 -6.44 15.78
CA ALA A 168 1.69 -6.76 15.56
C ALA A 168 1.90 -7.93 14.58
N ASN A 169 0.94 -8.84 14.49
CA ASN A 169 1.03 -10.08 13.72
C ASN A 169 -0.32 -10.43 13.06
N TYR A 170 -0.39 -11.54 12.32
CA TYR A 170 -1.60 -11.96 11.64
C TYR A 170 -2.78 -12.28 12.58
N ALA A 171 -2.51 -12.85 13.76
CA ALA A 171 -3.56 -13.16 14.74
C ALA A 171 -4.18 -11.87 15.30
N ASP A 172 -3.35 -10.90 15.69
CA ASP A 172 -3.82 -9.58 16.15
C ASP A 172 -4.63 -8.86 15.07
N ARG A 173 -4.18 -8.91 13.80
CA ARG A 173 -4.91 -8.31 12.67
C ARG A 173 -6.25 -8.99 12.44
N LEU A 174 -6.30 -10.32 12.56
CA LEU A 174 -7.55 -11.08 12.42
C LEU A 174 -8.55 -10.71 13.52
N ASP A 175 -8.09 -10.62 14.76
CA ASP A 175 -8.91 -10.22 15.91
C ASP A 175 -9.42 -8.78 15.76
N ALA A 176 -8.57 -7.87 15.28
CA ALA A 176 -8.95 -6.47 15.02
C ALA A 176 -10.02 -6.37 13.92
N VAL A 177 -9.87 -7.11 12.81
CA VAL A 177 -10.89 -7.19 11.76
C VAL A 177 -12.19 -7.75 12.32
N ALA A 178 -12.14 -8.86 13.06
CA ALA A 178 -13.31 -9.48 13.68
C ALA A 178 -14.02 -8.53 14.67
N HIS A 179 -13.25 -7.78 15.44
CA HIS A 179 -13.79 -6.74 16.34
C HIS A 179 -14.50 -5.64 15.54
N PHE A 180 -13.84 -5.08 14.52
CA PHE A 180 -14.39 -4.03 13.66
C PHE A 180 -15.72 -4.44 13.03
N LEU A 181 -15.79 -5.64 12.44
CA LEU A 181 -17.00 -6.17 11.81
C LEU A 181 -18.17 -6.34 12.80
N ARG A 182 -17.88 -6.65 14.07
CA ARG A 182 -18.91 -6.81 15.13
C ARG A 182 -19.33 -5.49 15.78
N SER A 183 -18.39 -4.55 15.92
CA SER A 183 -18.61 -3.30 16.68
C SER A 183 -19.23 -2.19 15.85
N THR A 184 -19.21 -2.30 14.51
CA THR A 184 -19.74 -1.27 13.62
C THR A 184 -20.95 -1.77 12.84
N ALA A 185 -21.89 -0.86 12.58
CA ALA A 185 -23.07 -1.17 11.75
C ALA A 185 -22.69 -1.27 10.26
N ARG A 186 -21.72 -0.47 9.83
CA ARG A 186 -21.10 -0.44 8.50
C ARG A 186 -19.73 0.22 8.63
N GLY A 187 -18.82 0.01 7.68
CA GLY A 187 -17.53 0.69 7.74
C GLY A 187 -16.49 0.19 6.76
N VAL A 188 -15.32 0.85 6.78
CA VAL A 188 -14.16 0.50 5.96
C VAL A 188 -12.98 0.21 6.87
N ALA A 189 -12.40 -0.99 6.76
CA ALA A 189 -11.17 -1.36 7.45
C ALA A 189 -10.02 -1.52 6.44
N TYR A 190 -8.88 -0.94 6.74
CA TYR A 190 -7.64 -1.11 6.01
C TYR A 190 -6.67 -1.93 6.86
N VAL A 191 -6.13 -2.99 6.29
CA VAL A 191 -5.17 -3.89 6.94
C VAL A 191 -3.87 -3.85 6.16
N TYR A 192 -2.78 -3.43 6.79
CA TYR A 192 -1.47 -3.35 6.19
C TYR A 192 -0.61 -4.56 6.54
N VAL A 193 -0.04 -5.19 5.52
CA VAL A 193 0.78 -6.42 5.62
C VAL A 193 2.15 -6.17 4.99
N PRO A 194 3.19 -5.82 5.77
CA PRO A 194 4.53 -5.50 5.25
C PRO A 194 5.47 -6.71 5.12
N GLU A 195 5.09 -7.88 5.61
CA GLU A 195 6.00 -9.01 5.84
C GLU A 195 6.63 -9.56 4.56
N LEU A 196 5.91 -9.51 3.43
CA LEU A 196 6.43 -10.00 2.15
C LEU A 196 7.53 -9.10 1.60
N ASP A 197 7.30 -7.79 1.57
CA ASP A 197 8.29 -6.81 1.13
C ASP A 197 9.55 -6.84 2.01
N MET A 198 9.37 -6.84 3.33
CA MET A 198 10.48 -6.97 4.28
C MET A 198 11.30 -8.24 4.04
N THR A 199 10.65 -9.37 3.70
CA THR A 199 11.34 -10.63 3.42
C THR A 199 12.01 -10.60 2.05
N ALA A 200 11.40 -9.95 1.05
CA ALA A 200 12.01 -9.75 -0.26
C ALA A 200 13.31 -8.94 -0.16
N HIS A 201 13.31 -7.84 0.60
CA HIS A 201 14.50 -7.02 0.86
C HIS A 201 15.61 -7.78 1.61
N ALA A 202 15.24 -8.68 2.52
CA ALA A 202 16.21 -9.43 3.33
C ALA A 202 16.78 -10.67 2.61
N SER A 203 15.99 -11.33 1.75
CA SER A 203 16.32 -12.67 1.25
C SER A 203 16.03 -12.86 -0.25
N GLY A 204 15.41 -11.90 -0.92
CA GLY A 204 14.95 -12.01 -2.31
C GLY A 204 13.60 -12.74 -2.46
N VAL A 205 12.93 -12.50 -3.59
CA VAL A 205 11.61 -13.09 -3.92
C VAL A 205 11.70 -14.57 -4.34
N GLU A 206 12.88 -15.05 -4.67
CA GLU A 206 13.14 -16.45 -5.02
C GLU A 206 13.44 -17.33 -3.78
N SER A 207 13.53 -16.74 -2.58
CA SER A 207 13.91 -17.45 -1.36
C SER A 207 12.78 -18.30 -0.80
N GLU A 208 13.15 -19.41 -0.11
CA GLU A 208 12.17 -20.21 0.64
C GLU A 208 11.49 -19.43 1.76
N GLN A 209 12.18 -18.42 2.32
CA GLN A 209 11.62 -17.53 3.36
C GLN A 209 10.45 -16.74 2.79
N TRP A 210 10.61 -16.17 1.59
CA TRP A 210 9.55 -15.42 0.92
C TRP A 210 8.35 -16.31 0.57
N ILE A 211 8.61 -17.53 0.09
CA ILE A 211 7.56 -18.51 -0.20
C ILE A 211 6.76 -18.84 1.07
N ARG A 212 7.43 -19.09 2.19
CA ARG A 212 6.75 -19.34 3.48
C ARG A 212 5.89 -18.17 3.91
N ARG A 213 6.37 -16.92 3.74
CA ARG A 213 5.56 -15.72 4.05
C ARG A 213 4.35 -15.59 3.14
N LEU A 214 4.47 -15.97 1.88
CA LEU A 214 3.33 -16.00 0.95
C LEU A 214 2.27 -17.04 1.37
N GLU A 215 2.69 -18.22 1.84
CA GLU A 215 1.79 -19.26 2.36
C GLU A 215 1.08 -18.80 3.66
N GLU A 216 1.81 -18.15 4.57
CA GLU A 216 1.23 -17.55 5.79
C GLU A 216 0.20 -16.47 5.44
N LEU A 217 0.51 -15.60 4.48
CA LEU A 217 -0.42 -14.58 3.98
C LEU A 217 -1.68 -15.21 3.36
N ASP A 218 -1.53 -16.23 2.52
CA ASP A 218 -2.66 -16.92 1.88
C ASP A 218 -3.60 -17.52 2.93
N GLY A 219 -3.03 -18.10 4.00
CA GLY A 219 -3.76 -18.56 5.17
C GLY A 219 -4.50 -17.42 5.88
N PHE A 220 -3.83 -16.32 6.14
CA PHE A 220 -4.44 -15.13 6.76
C PHE A 220 -5.60 -14.58 5.94
N VAL A 221 -5.44 -14.46 4.62
CA VAL A 221 -6.52 -13.99 3.73
C VAL A 221 -7.71 -14.95 3.74
N ALA A 222 -7.45 -16.27 3.80
CA ALA A 222 -8.52 -17.26 3.96
C ALA A 222 -9.24 -17.12 5.30
N ASP A 223 -8.53 -16.80 6.40
CA ASP A 223 -9.11 -16.57 7.72
C ASP A 223 -9.97 -15.31 7.74
N VAL A 224 -9.49 -14.20 7.16
CA VAL A 224 -10.30 -12.98 7.01
C VAL A 224 -11.56 -13.26 6.19
N ALA A 225 -11.43 -14.00 5.07
CA ALA A 225 -12.58 -14.35 4.23
C ALA A 225 -13.67 -15.15 5.00
N ARG A 226 -13.27 -15.99 5.97
CA ARG A 226 -14.22 -16.75 6.82
C ARG A 226 -14.95 -15.86 7.85
N LEU A 227 -14.40 -14.71 8.21
CA LEU A 227 -15.07 -13.75 9.10
C LEU A 227 -16.18 -12.98 8.41
N LEU A 228 -16.13 -12.87 7.07
CA LEU A 228 -17.04 -12.02 6.31
C LEU A 228 -18.44 -12.64 6.19
N GLY A 229 -19.44 -11.84 6.49
CA GLY A 229 -20.83 -12.18 6.22
C GLY A 229 -21.22 -11.94 4.76
N PRO A 230 -22.45 -12.33 4.37
CA PRO A 230 -22.91 -12.23 2.98
C PRO A 230 -23.04 -10.80 2.45
N LYS A 231 -22.99 -9.81 3.33
CA LYS A 231 -23.05 -8.38 2.99
C LYS A 231 -21.71 -7.66 3.19
N ASP A 232 -20.64 -8.38 3.50
CA ASP A 232 -19.31 -7.81 3.66
C ASP A 232 -18.46 -8.11 2.42
N GLY A 233 -17.48 -7.28 2.14
CA GLY A 233 -16.56 -7.44 1.02
C GLY A 233 -15.12 -7.31 1.45
N MET A 234 -14.22 -8.02 0.75
CA MET A 234 -12.78 -7.89 0.92
C MET A 234 -12.13 -7.61 -0.43
N LEU A 235 -11.16 -6.72 -0.41
CA LEU A 235 -10.21 -6.46 -1.49
C LEU A 235 -8.81 -6.78 -0.99
N VAL A 236 -8.04 -7.52 -1.78
CA VAL A 236 -6.60 -7.69 -1.56
C VAL A 236 -5.89 -6.97 -2.70
N THR A 237 -4.96 -6.10 -2.35
CA THR A 237 -4.19 -5.30 -3.31
C THR A 237 -2.76 -5.13 -2.84
N ALA A 238 -1.90 -4.60 -3.69
CA ALA A 238 -0.52 -4.25 -3.37
C ALA A 238 -0.23 -2.82 -3.81
N ASP A 239 0.75 -2.20 -3.19
CA ASP A 239 1.28 -0.90 -3.58
C ASP A 239 2.28 -0.99 -4.73
N HIS A 240 3.06 -2.07 -4.79
CA HIS A 240 4.00 -2.40 -5.87
C HIS A 240 4.29 -3.89 -5.93
N GLY A 241 5.11 -4.30 -6.88
CA GLY A 241 5.76 -5.61 -6.94
C GLY A 241 7.25 -5.48 -6.64
N VAL A 242 7.95 -6.60 -6.55
CA VAL A 242 9.39 -6.67 -6.27
C VAL A 242 10.08 -7.56 -7.32
N ILE A 243 11.29 -7.20 -7.70
CA ILE A 243 12.17 -8.00 -8.56
C ILE A 243 13.54 -8.15 -7.90
N ASP A 244 14.15 -9.31 -8.04
CA ASP A 244 15.55 -9.50 -7.68
C ASP A 244 16.43 -8.98 -8.82
N VAL A 245 17.40 -8.11 -8.49
CA VAL A 245 18.39 -7.59 -9.43
C VAL A 245 19.74 -8.21 -9.08
N PRO A 246 20.27 -9.14 -9.88
CA PRO A 246 21.56 -9.76 -9.58
C PRO A 246 22.71 -8.77 -9.74
N ASP A 247 23.79 -8.98 -8.98
CA ASP A 247 24.94 -8.06 -8.90
C ASP A 247 25.55 -7.68 -10.27
N HIS A 248 25.57 -8.64 -11.21
CA HIS A 248 26.12 -8.40 -12.54
C HIS A 248 25.25 -7.47 -13.42
N HIS A 249 24.05 -7.12 -12.99
CA HIS A 249 23.20 -6.11 -13.61
C HIS A 249 23.35 -4.74 -12.95
N HIS A 250 24.12 -4.62 -11.85
CA HIS A 250 24.34 -3.36 -11.18
C HIS A 250 25.37 -2.54 -11.97
N ILE A 251 25.04 -1.30 -12.32
CA ILE A 251 25.97 -0.33 -12.89
C ILE A 251 26.44 0.56 -11.74
N VAL A 252 27.64 0.28 -11.23
CA VAL A 252 28.25 1.08 -10.16
C VAL A 252 28.98 2.26 -10.78
N ILE A 253 28.53 3.48 -10.45
CA ILE A 253 29.23 4.70 -10.87
C ILE A 253 30.28 5.03 -9.81
N PRO A 254 31.59 5.06 -10.15
CA PRO A 254 32.63 5.41 -9.18
C PRO A 254 32.40 6.80 -8.57
N SER A 255 32.76 6.98 -7.30
CA SER A 255 32.52 8.23 -6.56
C SER A 255 33.25 9.46 -7.14
N ASP A 256 34.35 9.25 -7.89
CA ASP A 256 35.12 10.26 -8.57
C ASP A 256 34.66 10.52 -10.01
N SER A 257 33.61 9.84 -10.45
CA SER A 257 33.09 9.97 -11.81
C SER A 257 32.59 11.39 -12.09
N PRO A 258 32.95 11.96 -13.26
CA PRO A 258 32.43 13.24 -13.69
C PRO A 258 30.91 13.24 -13.89
N LEU A 259 30.27 12.06 -14.03
CA LEU A 259 28.82 11.90 -14.12
C LEU A 259 28.11 12.29 -12.82
N LEU A 260 28.82 12.30 -11.70
CA LEU A 260 28.24 12.69 -10.40
C LEU A 260 28.31 14.19 -10.13
N ARG A 261 28.91 15.00 -11.05
CA ARG A 261 28.98 16.46 -10.87
C ARG A 261 27.56 17.06 -10.89
N GLY A 262 27.19 17.71 -9.78
CA GLY A 262 25.88 18.35 -9.65
C GLY A 262 24.72 17.35 -9.37
N VAL A 263 25.04 16.07 -9.16
CA VAL A 263 24.06 15.08 -8.74
C VAL A 263 24.01 15.04 -7.21
N THR A 264 22.82 15.23 -6.67
CA THR A 264 22.54 14.96 -5.25
C THR A 264 21.89 13.59 -5.19
N THR A 265 22.57 12.62 -4.59
CA THR A 265 22.04 11.26 -4.47
C THR A 265 21.10 11.18 -3.27
N GLY A 266 19.89 10.76 -3.52
CA GLY A 266 18.94 10.40 -2.48
C GLY A 266 18.47 9.00 -2.75
N GLY A 267 19.16 8.03 -2.23
CA GLY A 267 18.88 6.61 -2.11
C GLY A 267 18.06 5.93 -3.18
#